data_758f4c41434ee7f72dc0b2ae2e7a2bf8
#
_entry.id   758f4c41434ee7f72dc0b2ae2e7a2bf8
#
_cell.length_a   1.000
_cell.length_b   1.000
_cell.length_c   1.000
_cell.angle_alpha   90.00
_cell.angle_beta   90.00
_cell.angle_gamma   90.00
#
_symmetry.space_group_name_H-M   'P 1'
#
loop_
_entity.id
_entity.type
_entity.pdbx_description
1 polymer ?
#
loop_
_entity_poly.entity_id
_entity_poly.type
_entity_poly.pdbx_seq_one_letter_code
_entity_poly.pdbx_strand_id
1 'polypeptide(L)'
;MNKGYLIANLRVDDPEIFAEFSSVALPLIEEYGGKLLARGPDADRHEGNVSGVVTLIEFESKAAAENFYFSDEYKAAKAIRDKGVDTDLMIIEGL
;
A
#
# COMPACT_ATOMS: atom_id res chain seq x y z
N MET A 1 -7.04 -17.56 13.05
CA MET A 1 -7.21 -16.10 12.99
C MET A 1 -7.16 -15.65 11.55
N ASN A 2 -8.02 -14.70 11.20
CA ASN A 2 -8.08 -14.21 9.82
C ASN A 2 -7.00 -13.19 9.59
N LYS A 3 -6.35 -13.28 8.44
CA LYS A 3 -5.35 -12.28 8.01
C LYS A 3 -6.03 -10.98 7.65
N GLY A 4 -5.26 -9.89 7.61
CA GLY A 4 -5.71 -8.62 7.07
C GLY A 4 -4.93 -8.30 5.81
N TYR A 5 -5.59 -7.68 4.84
CA TYR A 5 -4.97 -7.32 3.58
C TYR A 5 -5.12 -5.85 3.31
N LEU A 6 -4.03 -5.22 2.92
CA LEU A 6 -4.03 -3.86 2.41
C LEU A 6 -3.86 -3.93 0.91
N ILE A 7 -4.78 -3.31 0.19
CA ILE A 7 -4.79 -3.29 -1.26
C ILE A 7 -4.75 -1.86 -1.71
N ALA A 8 -3.78 -1.52 -2.55
CA ALA A 8 -3.65 -0.16 -3.05
C ALA A 8 -3.46 -0.15 -4.56
N ASN A 9 -3.94 0.91 -5.19
CA ASN A 9 -3.64 1.25 -6.57
C ASN A 9 -3.03 2.64 -6.57
N LEU A 10 -1.82 2.77 -7.08
CA LEU A 10 -1.04 4.01 -7.02
C LEU A 10 -0.80 4.53 -8.42
N ARG A 11 -1.34 5.70 -8.72
CA ARG A 11 -1.12 6.39 -10.00
C ARG A 11 0.00 7.39 -9.81
N VAL A 12 1.13 7.11 -10.46
CA VAL A 12 2.38 7.84 -10.23
C VAL A 12 2.48 9.01 -11.21
N ASP A 13 2.31 10.23 -10.71
CA ASP A 13 2.52 11.44 -11.49
C ASP A 13 3.98 11.87 -11.44
N ASP A 14 4.64 11.65 -10.30
CA ASP A 14 6.05 12.01 -10.10
C ASP A 14 6.83 10.76 -9.66
N PRO A 15 7.63 10.16 -10.57
CA PRO A 15 8.40 8.96 -10.23
C PRO A 15 9.42 9.16 -9.11
N GLU A 16 9.97 10.36 -8.94
CA GLU A 16 10.93 10.63 -7.86
C GLU A 16 10.24 10.60 -6.51
N ILE A 17 9.03 11.17 -6.42
CA ILE A 17 8.21 11.11 -5.21
C ILE A 17 7.84 9.65 -4.89
N PHE A 18 7.47 8.88 -5.91
CA PHE A 18 7.14 7.47 -5.71
C PHE A 18 8.35 6.68 -5.18
N ALA A 19 9.53 6.95 -5.70
CA ALA A 19 10.76 6.30 -5.23
C ALA A 19 11.07 6.68 -3.79
N GLU A 20 10.92 7.94 -3.43
CA GLU A 20 11.11 8.42 -2.07
C GLU A 20 10.11 7.76 -1.11
N PHE A 21 8.83 7.78 -1.47
CA PHE A 21 7.79 7.11 -0.70
C PHE A 21 8.10 5.64 -0.49
N SER A 22 8.46 4.92 -1.55
CA SER A 22 8.76 3.49 -1.49
C SER A 22 9.94 3.20 -0.58
N SER A 23 10.97 4.04 -0.60
CA SER A 23 12.15 3.86 0.25
C SER A 23 11.82 3.96 1.74
N VAL A 24 10.78 4.71 2.09
CA VAL A 24 10.31 4.84 3.48
C VAL A 24 9.29 3.76 3.80
N ALA A 25 8.34 3.52 2.91
CA ALA A 25 7.21 2.62 3.17
C ALA A 25 7.60 1.14 3.21
N LEU A 26 8.49 0.68 2.34
CA LEU A 26 8.82 -0.74 2.27
C LEU A 26 9.44 -1.29 3.56
N PRO A 27 10.45 -0.62 4.16
CA PRO A 27 10.95 -1.08 5.46
C PRO A 27 9.91 -1.00 6.56
N LEU A 28 9.02 -0.01 6.51
CA LEU A 28 7.98 0.19 7.51
C LEU A 28 6.94 -0.93 7.48
N ILE A 29 6.57 -1.39 6.28
CA ILE A 29 5.67 -2.53 6.10
C ILE A 29 6.22 -3.75 6.84
N GLU A 30 7.49 -4.05 6.61
CA GLU A 30 8.16 -5.19 7.24
C GLU A 30 8.22 -5.04 8.77
N GLU A 31 8.54 -3.83 9.24
CA GLU A 31 8.60 -3.52 10.67
C GLU A 31 7.26 -3.78 11.37
N TYR A 32 6.15 -3.51 10.71
CA TYR A 32 4.80 -3.73 11.24
C TYR A 32 4.27 -5.14 10.98
N GLY A 33 5.13 -6.05 10.51
CA GLY A 33 4.75 -7.44 10.30
C GLY A 33 4.01 -7.69 9.00
N GLY A 34 4.04 -6.74 8.08
CA GLY A 34 3.43 -6.90 6.77
C GLY A 34 4.31 -7.68 5.82
N LYS A 35 3.68 -8.38 4.91
CA LYS A 35 4.36 -9.13 3.86
C LYS A 35 3.82 -8.67 2.51
N LEU A 36 4.71 -8.16 1.69
CA LEU A 36 4.36 -7.73 0.34
C LEU A 36 4.16 -8.97 -0.53
N LEU A 37 2.93 -9.21 -0.95
CA LEU A 37 2.57 -10.40 -1.73
C LEU A 37 2.64 -10.16 -3.23
N ALA A 38 2.26 -8.96 -3.66
CA ALA A 38 2.28 -8.61 -5.07
C ALA A 38 2.42 -7.10 -5.22
N ARG A 39 3.14 -6.68 -6.25
CA ARG A 39 3.29 -5.28 -6.59
C ARG A 39 3.74 -5.16 -8.04
N GLY A 40 3.02 -4.38 -8.82
CA GLY A 40 3.43 -4.13 -10.19
C GLY A 40 2.47 -3.24 -10.94
N PRO A 41 2.98 -2.59 -12.02
CA PRO A 41 2.15 -1.74 -12.86
C PRO A 41 1.34 -2.51 -13.91
N ASP A 42 1.65 -3.79 -14.11
CA ASP A 42 1.17 -4.57 -15.25
C ASP A 42 0.04 -5.54 -14.89
N ALA A 43 -0.85 -5.13 -14.01
CA ALA A 43 -2.02 -5.96 -13.70
C ALA A 43 -2.91 -6.08 -14.93
N ASP A 44 -3.33 -7.30 -15.25
CA ASP A 44 -4.29 -7.53 -16.32
C ASP A 44 -5.68 -7.16 -15.83
N ARG A 45 -6.18 -6.03 -16.29
CA ARG A 45 -7.47 -5.50 -15.84
C ARG A 45 -8.54 -5.88 -16.84
N HIS A 46 -9.39 -6.80 -16.44
CA HIS A 46 -10.42 -7.35 -17.31
C HIS A 46 -11.72 -6.54 -17.29
N GLU A 47 -11.99 -5.83 -16.21
CA GLU A 47 -13.19 -5.02 -16.05
C GLU A 47 -12.89 -3.81 -15.17
N GLY A 48 -13.63 -2.73 -15.36
CA GLY A 48 -13.53 -1.53 -14.55
C GLY A 48 -12.49 -0.53 -15.03
N ASN A 49 -12.40 0.59 -14.31
CA ASN A 49 -11.56 1.73 -14.69
C ASN A 49 -10.43 2.01 -13.70
N VAL A 50 -10.21 1.11 -12.74
CA VAL A 50 -9.14 1.29 -11.76
C VAL A 50 -7.79 1.16 -12.47
N SER A 51 -6.85 2.01 -12.12
CA SER A 51 -5.53 2.05 -12.76
C SER A 51 -4.42 2.25 -11.72
N GLY A 52 -3.18 2.09 -12.15
CA GLY A 52 -2.01 2.34 -11.35
C GLY A 52 -1.23 1.08 -10.96
N VAL A 53 -0.23 1.28 -10.14
CA VAL A 53 0.57 0.18 -9.58
C VAL A 53 -0.27 -0.53 -8.52
N VAL A 54 -0.53 -1.81 -8.70
CA VAL A 54 -1.24 -2.62 -7.71
C VAL A 54 -0.28 -3.05 -6.62
N THR A 55 -0.70 -2.93 -5.38
CA THR A 55 0.08 -3.37 -4.23
C THR A 55 -0.83 -4.20 -3.32
N LEU A 56 -0.38 -5.40 -2.96
CA LEU A 56 -1.10 -6.30 -2.07
C LEU A 56 -0.18 -6.68 -0.92
N ILE A 57 -0.60 -6.36 0.30
CA ILE A 57 0.17 -6.60 1.51
C ILE A 57 -0.67 -7.43 2.48
N GLU A 58 -0.08 -8.49 3.04
CA GLU A 58 -0.70 -9.31 4.05
C GLU A 58 -0.17 -8.95 5.44
N PHE A 59 -1.07 -8.78 6.39
CA PHE A 59 -0.75 -8.64 7.81
C PHE A 59 -1.40 -9.78 8.59
N GLU A 60 -0.95 -10.00 9.81
CA GLU A 60 -1.47 -11.08 10.67
C GLU A 60 -2.96 -10.94 10.94
N SER A 61 -3.48 -9.72 10.93
CA SER A 61 -4.89 -9.43 11.17
C SER A 61 -5.24 -8.09 10.52
N LYS A 62 -6.54 -7.81 10.41
CA LYS A 62 -7.01 -6.52 9.96
C LYS A 62 -6.54 -5.41 10.91
N ALA A 63 -6.55 -5.69 12.22
CA ALA A 63 -6.08 -4.72 13.23
C ALA A 63 -4.61 -4.39 13.02
N ALA A 64 -3.77 -5.38 12.68
CA ALA A 64 -2.35 -5.15 12.40
C ALA A 64 -2.17 -4.26 11.17
N ALA A 65 -2.95 -4.48 10.11
CA ALA A 65 -2.93 -3.64 8.93
C ALA A 65 -3.32 -2.20 9.26
N GLU A 66 -4.34 -2.02 10.09
CA GLU A 66 -4.78 -0.70 10.53
C GLU A 66 -3.74 -0.02 11.42
N ASN A 67 -3.07 -0.77 12.29
CA ASN A 67 -1.97 -0.24 13.10
C ASN A 67 -0.85 0.32 12.23
N PHE A 68 -0.52 -0.36 11.15
CA PHE A 68 0.44 0.15 10.17
C PHE A 68 -0.07 1.43 9.51
N TYR A 69 -1.28 1.40 8.99
CA TYR A 69 -1.83 2.51 8.22
C TYR A 69 -1.99 3.78 9.07
N PHE A 70 -2.43 3.63 10.32
CA PHE A 70 -2.66 4.77 11.21
C PHE A 70 -1.44 5.16 12.05
N SER A 71 -0.29 4.51 11.86
CA SER A 71 0.93 4.87 12.57
C SER A 71 1.42 6.26 12.18
N ASP A 72 2.12 6.92 13.09
CA ASP A 72 2.73 8.22 12.82
C ASP A 72 3.78 8.11 11.72
N GLU A 73 4.51 7.00 11.68
CA GLU A 73 5.51 6.74 10.65
C GLU A 73 4.88 6.66 9.27
N TYR A 74 3.74 5.96 9.14
CA TYR A 74 3.07 5.89 7.84
C TYR A 74 2.44 7.22 7.44
N LYS A 75 1.96 8.00 8.41
CA LYS A 75 1.45 9.35 8.11
C LYS A 75 2.53 10.21 7.46
N ALA A 76 3.78 10.10 7.93
CA ALA A 76 4.90 10.81 7.33
C ALA A 76 5.18 10.32 5.90
N ALA A 77 5.14 9.00 5.69
CA ALA A 77 5.30 8.41 4.36
C ALA A 77 4.17 8.86 3.42
N LYS A 78 2.93 8.85 3.91
CA LYS A 78 1.77 9.28 3.16
C LYS A 78 1.87 10.74 2.72
N ALA A 79 2.42 11.60 3.57
CA ALA A 79 2.63 13.00 3.23
C ALA A 79 3.59 13.16 2.05
N ILE A 80 4.60 12.32 1.94
CA ILE A 80 5.49 12.28 0.78
C ILE A 80 4.69 11.82 -0.46
N ARG A 81 3.99 10.70 -0.34
CA ARG A 81 3.21 10.10 -1.42
C ARG A 81 2.21 11.09 -2.02
N ASP A 82 1.50 11.82 -1.17
CA ASP A 82 0.43 12.73 -1.61
C ASP A 82 0.92 13.90 -2.45
N LYS A 83 2.23 14.12 -2.52
CA LYS A 83 2.80 15.18 -3.36
C LYS A 83 2.89 14.81 -4.83
N GLY A 84 2.85 13.53 -5.18
CA GLY A 84 3.04 13.12 -6.56
C GLY A 84 2.46 11.76 -6.92
N VAL A 85 1.63 11.18 -6.06
CA VAL A 85 1.00 9.88 -6.32
C VAL A 85 -0.45 9.93 -5.86
N ASP A 86 -1.35 9.68 -6.81
CA ASP A 86 -2.78 9.57 -6.52
C ASP A 86 -3.08 8.11 -6.15
N THR A 87 -3.75 7.87 -5.04
CA THR A 87 -3.86 6.53 -4.45
C THR A 87 -5.28 6.19 -4.05
N ASP A 88 -5.70 4.97 -4.39
CA ASP A 88 -6.85 4.30 -3.78
C ASP A 88 -6.29 3.20 -2.88
N LEU A 89 -6.77 3.15 -1.64
CA LEU A 89 -6.26 2.20 -0.66
C LEU A 89 -7.40 1.68 0.19
N MET A 90 -7.41 0.37 0.42
CA MET A 90 -8.42 -0.26 1.27
C MET A 90 -7.78 -1.35 2.11
N ILE A 91 -8.42 -1.65 3.23
CA ILE A 91 -8.03 -2.75 4.11
C ILE A 91 -9.24 -3.65 4.25
N ILE A 92 -9.03 -4.96 4.09
CA ILE A 92 -10.09 -5.94 4.21
C ILE A 92 -9.62 -7.15 5.02
N GLU A 93 -10.53 -7.71 5.79
CA GLU A 93 -10.24 -8.94 6.54
C GLU A 93 -10.35 -10.14 5.60
N GLY A 94 -9.38 -11.05 5.72
CA GLY A 94 -9.38 -12.29 4.97
C GLY A 94 -10.38 -13.30 5.51
N LEU A 95 -10.64 -14.32 4.72
CA LEU A 95 -11.58 -15.40 5.07
C LEU A 95 -11.00 -16.40 6.08
#